data_abcd04c8a75a7864015f8e2e3e6dc139
#
_entry.id   abcd04c8a75a7864015f8e2e3e6dc139
#
_cell.length_a   1.000
_cell.length_b   1.000
_cell.length_c   1.000
_cell.angle_alpha   90.00
_cell.angle_beta   90.00
_cell.angle_gamma   90.00
#
_symmetry.space_group_name_H-M   'P 1'
#
loop_
_entity.id
_entity.type
_entity.pdbx_description
1 polymer ?
#
loop_
_entity_poly.entity_id
_entity_poly.type
_entity_poly.pdbx_seq_one_letter_code
_entity_poly.pdbx_strand_id
1 'polypeptide(L)'
;KIKEMFPFVNHSMVTVNCIKPGRFTGPHTDKFFRLYDLAKQNNWDIENKEPVRVNVFLQDKIMGHFLEIEDYSFTDYKKGDYTYILKDKAHCLSNVSNINRYTLQVTGFAKTEDLT
;
A
#
# COMPACT_ATOMS: atom_id res chain seq x y z
N LYS A 1 0.10 -12.18 -12.81
CA LYS A 1 -1.19 -11.46 -12.84
C LYS A 1 -1.16 -10.12 -12.11
N ILE A 2 -0.71 -10.10 -10.87
CA ILE A 2 -0.59 -8.84 -10.11
C ILE A 2 0.25 -7.83 -10.88
N LYS A 3 1.31 -8.30 -11.52
CA LYS A 3 2.19 -7.43 -12.27
C LYS A 3 1.52 -6.75 -13.46
N GLU A 4 0.48 -7.34 -14.00
CA GLU A 4 -0.27 -6.79 -15.14
C GLU A 4 -1.35 -5.80 -14.72
N MET A 5 -1.66 -5.74 -13.42
CA MET A 5 -2.75 -4.90 -12.90
C MET A 5 -2.31 -3.48 -12.55
N PHE A 6 -1.01 -3.24 -12.41
CA PHE A 6 -0.52 -1.97 -11.89
C PHE A 6 0.54 -1.36 -12.80
N PRO A 7 0.57 -0.02 -12.93
CA PRO A 7 1.40 0.65 -13.93
C PRO A 7 2.91 0.63 -13.68
N PHE A 8 3.36 0.14 -12.52
CA PHE A 8 4.77 0.11 -12.14
C PHE A 8 5.32 -1.32 -12.01
N VAL A 9 4.70 -2.23 -12.68
CA VAL A 9 4.95 -3.68 -12.54
C VAL A 9 6.41 -4.11 -12.70
N ASN A 10 7.17 -3.46 -13.55
CA ASN A 10 8.55 -3.85 -13.84
C ASN A 10 9.58 -3.29 -12.85
N HIS A 11 9.17 -2.35 -12.01
CA HIS A 11 10.03 -1.68 -11.04
C HIS A 11 9.30 -1.56 -9.71
N SER A 12 9.07 -2.69 -9.07
CA SER A 12 8.29 -2.73 -7.83
C SER A 12 8.82 -3.76 -6.87
N MET A 13 8.48 -3.59 -5.61
CA MET A 13 8.67 -4.58 -4.56
C MET A 13 7.29 -5.03 -4.07
N VAL A 14 7.19 -6.31 -3.75
CA VAL A 14 5.93 -6.90 -3.26
C VAL A 14 6.19 -7.48 -1.88
N THR A 15 5.35 -7.11 -0.92
CA THR A 15 5.44 -7.60 0.46
C THR A 15 4.06 -8.00 0.96
N VAL A 16 4.03 -8.98 1.85
CA VAL A 16 2.81 -9.34 2.59
C VAL A 16 2.98 -8.84 4.01
N ASN A 17 2.03 -8.02 4.46
CA ASN A 17 2.03 -7.53 5.83
C ASN A 17 1.02 -8.27 6.68
N CYS A 18 1.43 -8.58 7.90
CA CYS A 18 0.56 -9.15 8.92
C CYS A 18 0.48 -8.18 10.09
N ILE A 19 -0.73 -7.76 10.43
CA ILE A 19 -0.98 -6.94 11.60
C ILE A 19 -1.72 -7.79 12.61
N LYS A 20 -1.03 -8.12 13.69
CA LYS A 20 -1.57 -8.98 14.74
C LYS A 20 -2.64 -8.24 15.55
N PRO A 21 -3.54 -8.98 16.20
CA PRO A 21 -4.52 -8.38 17.11
C PRO A 21 -3.86 -7.45 18.14
N GLY A 22 -4.46 -6.29 18.33
CA GLY A 22 -3.96 -5.27 19.26
C GLY A 22 -2.87 -4.36 18.72
N ARG A 23 -2.46 -4.55 17.47
CA ARG A 23 -1.42 -3.71 16.84
C ARG A 23 -2.04 -2.61 16.01
N PHE A 24 -1.31 -1.50 15.92
CA PHE A 24 -1.71 -0.37 15.09
C PHE A 24 -0.48 0.36 14.58
N THR A 25 -0.68 1.12 13.49
CA THR A 25 0.29 2.07 12.98
C THR A 25 -0.39 3.43 13.00
N GLY A 26 0.18 4.37 13.75
CA GLY A 26 -0.38 5.71 13.88
C GLY A 26 -0.32 6.50 12.57
N PRO A 27 -0.95 7.67 12.52
CA PRO A 27 -0.95 8.50 11.31
C PRO A 27 0.47 8.86 10.86
N HIS A 28 0.77 8.61 9.60
CA HIS A 28 2.10 8.87 9.02
C HIS A 28 2.01 8.97 7.51
N THR A 29 3.06 9.51 6.90
CA THR A 29 3.27 9.43 5.46
C THR A 29 4.43 8.49 5.19
N ASP A 30 4.38 7.77 4.08
CA ASP A 30 5.47 6.89 3.69
C ASP A 30 6.63 7.71 3.10
N LYS A 31 7.86 7.34 3.44
CA LYS A 31 9.07 7.99 2.92
C LYS A 31 9.67 7.25 1.72
N PHE A 32 9.36 6.00 1.53
CA PHE A 32 9.82 5.18 0.41
C PHE A 32 11.34 5.06 0.30
N PHE A 33 12.07 5.15 1.40
CA PHE A 33 13.54 5.09 1.39
C PHE A 33 14.07 3.82 0.72
N ARG A 34 13.50 2.67 1.08
CA ARG A 34 13.95 1.39 0.52
C ARG A 34 13.66 1.30 -0.98
N LEU A 35 12.56 1.85 -1.44
CA LEU A 35 12.21 1.85 -2.85
C LEU A 35 13.21 2.70 -3.65
N TYR A 36 13.57 3.87 -3.15
CA TYR A 36 14.59 4.71 -3.78
C TYR A 36 15.96 4.05 -3.79
N ASP A 37 16.32 3.35 -2.71
CA ASP A 37 17.58 2.60 -2.65
C ASP A 37 17.61 1.50 -3.72
N LEU A 38 16.52 0.77 -3.89
CA LEU A 38 16.42 -0.27 -4.92
C LEU A 38 16.51 0.34 -6.33
N ALA A 39 15.88 1.46 -6.55
CA ALA A 39 15.95 2.16 -7.83
C ALA A 39 17.39 2.55 -8.16
N LYS A 40 18.11 3.06 -7.19
CA LYS A 40 19.52 3.44 -7.34
C LYS A 40 20.41 2.21 -7.60
N GLN A 41 20.22 1.16 -6.83
CA GLN A 41 21.01 -0.08 -6.97
C GLN A 41 20.78 -0.76 -8.32
N ASN A 42 19.58 -0.66 -8.88
CA ASN A 42 19.21 -1.34 -10.12
C ASN A 42 19.16 -0.41 -11.32
N ASN A 43 19.54 0.85 -11.16
CA ASN A 43 19.52 1.85 -12.23
C ASN A 43 18.15 1.98 -12.91
N TRP A 44 17.07 1.95 -12.11
CA TRP A 44 15.74 2.15 -12.64
C TRP A 44 15.56 3.58 -13.15
N ASP A 45 14.93 3.72 -14.30
CA ASP A 45 14.53 5.03 -14.80
C ASP A 45 13.27 5.47 -14.08
N ILE A 46 13.44 6.44 -13.17
CA ILE A 46 12.32 6.98 -12.37
C ILE A 46 12.03 8.44 -12.72
N GLU A 47 12.56 8.92 -13.83
CA GLU A 47 12.31 10.29 -14.26
C GLU A 47 10.81 10.51 -14.53
N ASN A 48 10.26 11.59 -14.00
CA ASN A 48 8.83 11.94 -14.10
C ASN A 48 7.89 10.88 -13.49
N LYS A 49 8.38 10.12 -12.52
CA LYS A 49 7.60 9.12 -11.80
C LYS A 49 7.60 9.42 -10.31
N GLU A 50 6.51 9.05 -9.67
CA GLU A 50 6.34 9.22 -8.23
C GLU A 50 6.20 7.85 -7.56
N PRO A 51 6.68 7.73 -6.33
CA PRO A 51 6.47 6.48 -5.58
C PRO A 51 5.01 6.32 -5.20
N VAL A 52 4.54 5.10 -5.25
CA VAL A 52 3.18 4.74 -4.88
C VAL A 52 3.16 3.36 -4.24
N ARG A 53 2.27 3.16 -3.30
CA ARG A 53 2.01 1.87 -2.69
C ARG A 53 0.59 1.46 -2.99
N VAL A 54 0.43 0.26 -3.56
CA VAL A 54 -0.89 -0.34 -3.69
C VAL A 54 -1.08 -1.29 -2.51
N ASN A 55 -2.18 -1.12 -1.81
CA ASN A 55 -2.54 -1.97 -0.68
C ASN A 55 -3.70 -2.86 -1.14
N VAL A 56 -3.45 -4.15 -1.25
CA VAL A 56 -4.44 -5.13 -1.67
C VAL A 56 -4.95 -5.85 -0.44
N PHE A 57 -6.27 -5.86 -0.25
CA PHE A 57 -6.89 -6.54 0.89
C PHE A 57 -6.94 -8.05 0.61
N LEU A 58 -6.35 -8.84 1.50
CA LEU A 58 -6.34 -10.29 1.35
C LEU A 58 -7.49 -10.97 2.10
N GLN A 59 -8.32 -10.18 2.75
CA GLN A 59 -9.48 -10.64 3.52
C GLN A 59 -10.61 -9.63 3.33
N ASP A 60 -11.86 -10.12 3.47
CA ASP A 60 -12.99 -9.21 3.56
C ASP A 60 -12.88 -8.33 4.81
N LYS A 61 -13.45 -7.13 4.74
CA LYS A 61 -13.53 -6.24 5.91
C LYS A 61 -14.25 -6.94 7.05
N ILE A 62 -13.64 -6.95 8.22
CA ILE A 62 -14.27 -7.41 9.45
C ILE A 62 -14.22 -6.30 10.49
N MET A 63 -15.07 -6.42 11.51
CA MET A 63 -15.04 -5.51 12.64
C MET A 63 -13.67 -5.54 13.31
N GLY A 64 -13.10 -4.37 13.54
CA GLY A 64 -11.79 -4.24 14.17
C GLY A 64 -10.62 -4.06 13.23
N HIS A 65 -10.82 -4.22 11.90
CA HIS A 65 -9.81 -3.89 10.92
C HIS A 65 -10.09 -2.49 10.36
N PHE A 66 -9.21 -1.53 10.67
CA PHE A 66 -9.38 -0.13 10.28
C PHE A 66 -8.26 0.33 9.37
N LEU A 67 -8.60 1.09 8.36
CA LEU A 67 -7.67 1.81 7.51
C LEU A 67 -8.28 3.17 7.18
N GLU A 68 -7.49 4.21 7.39
CA GLU A 68 -7.85 5.57 6.99
C GLU A 68 -6.74 6.15 6.15
N ILE A 69 -7.11 6.79 5.04
CA ILE A 69 -6.18 7.55 4.20
C ILE A 69 -6.76 8.95 4.08
N GLU A 70 -6.04 9.94 4.59
CA GLU A 70 -6.52 11.31 4.73
C GLU A 70 -7.86 11.31 5.47
N ASP A 71 -8.91 11.83 4.85
CA ASP A 71 -10.24 11.92 5.46
C ASP A 71 -11.14 10.72 5.14
N TYR A 72 -10.61 9.71 4.44
CA TYR A 72 -11.41 8.58 3.99
C TYR A 72 -11.17 7.36 4.88
N SER A 73 -12.24 6.83 5.46
CA SER A 73 -12.23 5.59 6.22
C SER A 73 -12.74 4.44 5.35
N PHE A 74 -11.97 3.37 5.28
CA PHE A 74 -12.37 2.18 4.52
C PHE A 74 -13.27 1.31 5.38
N THR A 75 -14.57 1.45 5.19
CA THR A 75 -15.60 0.80 6.01
C THR A 75 -16.14 -0.49 5.41
N ASP A 76 -15.93 -0.70 4.13
CA ASP A 76 -16.41 -1.90 3.45
C ASP A 76 -15.48 -2.21 2.28
N TYR A 77 -14.89 -3.40 2.30
CA TYR A 77 -14.07 -3.90 1.20
C TYR A 77 -14.12 -5.42 1.19
N LYS A 78 -13.83 -5.98 0.04
CA LYS A 78 -13.79 -7.42 -0.18
C LYS A 78 -12.38 -7.87 -0.48
N LYS A 79 -12.10 -9.11 -0.18
CA LYS A 79 -10.84 -9.75 -0.56
C LYS A 79 -10.57 -9.50 -2.05
N GLY A 80 -9.39 -8.99 -2.35
CA GLY A 80 -8.97 -8.64 -3.70
C GLY A 80 -9.17 -7.18 -4.08
N ASP A 81 -9.96 -6.41 -3.30
CA ASP A 81 -10.03 -4.97 -3.48
C ASP A 81 -8.69 -4.32 -3.14
N TYR A 82 -8.43 -3.17 -3.73
CA TYR A 82 -7.17 -2.46 -3.48
C TYR A 82 -7.37 -0.95 -3.45
N THR A 83 -6.39 -0.27 -2.86
CA THR A 83 -6.32 1.19 -2.86
C THR A 83 -4.89 1.64 -3.07
N TYR A 84 -4.72 2.80 -3.69
CA TYR A 84 -3.43 3.46 -3.81
C TYR A 84 -3.16 4.32 -2.59
N ILE A 85 -1.92 4.26 -2.10
CA ILE A 85 -1.42 5.17 -1.07
C ILE A 85 -0.33 6.00 -1.74
N LEU A 86 -0.66 7.24 -2.05
CA LEU A 86 0.24 8.13 -2.76
C LEU A 86 1.21 8.79 -1.79
N LYS A 87 2.32 9.28 -2.33
CA LYS A 87 3.27 10.11 -1.60
C LYS A 87 2.52 11.28 -0.94
N ASP A 88 2.92 11.61 0.27
CA ASP A 88 2.37 12.72 1.07
C ASP A 88 0.94 12.53 1.56
N LYS A 89 0.33 11.36 1.36
CA LYS A 89 -0.98 11.06 1.91
C LYS A 89 -0.85 10.38 3.26
N ALA A 90 -1.31 11.07 4.30
CA ALA A 90 -1.27 10.54 5.65
C ALA A 90 -2.27 9.37 5.77
N HIS A 91 -1.84 8.32 6.40
CA HIS A 91 -2.69 7.13 6.60
C HIS A 91 -2.35 6.45 7.92
N CYS A 92 -3.31 5.72 8.43
CA CYS A 92 -3.15 4.91 9.63
C CYS A 92 -3.98 3.66 9.53
N LEU A 93 -3.61 2.67 10.33
CA LEU A 93 -4.33 1.41 10.35
C LEU A 93 -4.26 0.77 11.73
N SER A 94 -5.23 -0.08 12.02
CA SER A 94 -5.25 -0.83 13.27
C SER A 94 -5.97 -2.15 13.11
N ASN A 95 -5.67 -3.06 14.03
CA ASN A 95 -6.34 -4.35 14.15
C ASN A 95 -6.73 -4.54 15.61
N VAL A 96 -7.99 -4.28 15.92
CA VAL A 96 -8.55 -4.54 17.26
C VAL A 96 -9.48 -5.75 17.26
N SER A 97 -9.36 -6.59 16.24
CA SER A 97 -10.06 -7.88 16.17
C SER A 97 -9.25 -8.96 16.89
N ASN A 98 -9.73 -10.18 16.86
CA ASN A 98 -9.04 -11.34 17.44
C ASN A 98 -8.34 -12.23 16.39
N ILE A 99 -8.27 -11.78 15.14
CA ILE A 99 -7.56 -12.51 14.09
C ILE A 99 -6.53 -11.61 13.42
N ASN A 100 -5.52 -12.22 12.81
CA ASN A 100 -4.52 -11.49 12.05
C ASN A 100 -5.15 -10.81 10.84
N ARG A 101 -4.62 -9.64 10.51
CA ARG A 101 -4.99 -8.90 9.31
C ARG A 101 -3.85 -8.98 8.30
N TYR A 102 -4.16 -9.45 7.10
CA TYR A 102 -3.17 -9.57 6.03
C TYR A 102 -3.47 -8.63 4.88
N THR A 103 -2.43 -7.98 4.40
CA THR A 103 -2.49 -7.17 3.18
C THR A 103 -1.29 -7.46 2.31
N LEU A 104 -1.47 -7.38 1.00
CA LEU A 104 -0.40 -7.44 0.03
C LEU A 104 -0.08 -6.00 -0.37
N GLN A 105 1.18 -5.63 -0.31
CA GLN A 105 1.62 -4.30 -0.74
C GLN A 105 2.50 -4.41 -1.97
N VAL A 106 2.12 -3.69 -3.01
CA VAL A 106 2.95 -3.51 -4.21
C VAL A 106 3.42 -2.06 -4.21
N THR A 107 4.71 -1.87 -4.08
CA THR A 107 5.31 -0.54 -3.94
C THR A 107 6.24 -0.30 -5.12
N GLY A 108 6.05 0.78 -5.84
CA GLY A 108 6.86 1.07 -7.02
C GLY A 108 6.72 2.51 -7.46
N PHE A 109 7.21 2.79 -8.65
CA PHE A 109 7.14 4.12 -9.27
C PHE A 109 6.15 4.11 -10.43
N ALA A 110 5.34 5.14 -10.51
CA ALA A 110 4.37 5.29 -11.59
C ALA A 110 4.29 6.74 -12.03
N LYS A 111 3.91 6.95 -13.27
CA LYS A 111 3.57 8.30 -13.74
C LYS A 111 2.28 8.72 -13.06
N THR A 112 2.20 9.99 -12.67
CA THR A 112 1.01 10.50 -12.00
C THR A 112 -0.26 10.26 -12.82
N GLU A 113 -0.18 10.39 -14.13
CA GLU A 113 -1.30 10.18 -15.04
C GLU A 113 -1.85 8.75 -15.03
N ASP A 114 -1.02 7.76 -14.67
CA ASP A 114 -1.42 6.35 -14.61
C ASP A 114 -2.20 6.00 -13.34
N LEU A 115 -2.27 6.94 -12.40
CA LEU A 115 -2.90 6.73 -11.09
C LEU A 115 -4.29 7.38 -10.99
N THR A 116 -4.75 8.00 -12.04
CA THR A 116 -6.05 8.70 -12.05
C THR A 116 -7.16 7.86 -12.68
#